data_e4d4a3909b2208d7c0943dd7eada2059
#
_entry.id   e4d4a3909b2208d7c0943dd7eada2059
#
_cell.length_a   1.000
_cell.length_b   1.000
_cell.length_c   1.000
_cell.angle_alpha   90.00
_cell.angle_beta   90.00
_cell.angle_gamma   90.00
#
_symmetry.space_group_name_H-M   'P 1'
#
loop_
_entity.id
_entity.type
_entity.pdbx_description
1 polymer ?
#
loop_
_entity_poly.entity_id
_entity_poly.type
_entity_poly.pdbx_seq_one_letter_code
_entity_poly.pdbx_strand_id
1 'polypeptide(L)'
;MIKHDGHDFVPDVPGTDSYRHKAAGAVGTIVYSENRFCLVKEEKGHEAEDFLPFFQDMDLILVEGLKDSHYAKIEVMRRDVSKKAVCRKETVKAYVTDFRPDTWSGFDAESMSDCPVYDFHEIDAILEIVLKEAEKFWDNRRI
;
A
#
# COMPACT_ATOMS: atom_id res chain seq x y z
N MET A 1 -7.55 4.24 0.98
CA MET A 1 -6.40 3.34 0.81
C MET A 1 -6.42 2.74 -0.58
N ILE A 2 -5.26 2.67 -1.24
CA ILE A 2 -5.05 1.95 -2.50
C ILE A 2 -4.18 0.73 -2.18
N LYS A 3 -4.59 -0.46 -2.61
CA LYS A 3 -3.80 -1.69 -2.43
C LYS A 3 -3.41 -2.24 -3.80
N HIS A 4 -2.10 -2.41 -4.01
CA HIS A 4 -1.55 -3.16 -5.14
C HIS A 4 -1.34 -4.61 -4.70
N ASP A 5 -2.02 -5.54 -5.35
CA ASP A 5 -1.77 -6.97 -5.19
C ASP A 5 -0.78 -7.44 -6.26
N GLY A 6 0.28 -8.11 -5.85
CA GLY A 6 1.28 -8.68 -6.78
C GLY A 6 0.78 -9.91 -7.54
N HIS A 7 -0.39 -10.39 -7.18
CA HIS A 7 -1.07 -11.52 -7.82
C HIS A 7 -2.45 -11.10 -8.29
N ASP A 8 -2.99 -11.86 -9.22
CA ASP A 8 -4.37 -11.66 -9.66
C ASP A 8 -5.35 -11.98 -8.52
N PHE A 9 -6.43 -11.20 -8.40
CA PHE A 9 -7.41 -11.35 -7.34
C PHE A 9 -8.84 -11.39 -7.89
N VAL A 10 -9.72 -12.09 -7.20
CA VAL A 10 -11.13 -12.16 -7.55
C VAL A 10 -11.93 -11.38 -6.50
N PRO A 11 -12.44 -10.19 -6.85
CA PRO A 11 -13.12 -9.32 -5.90
C PRO A 11 -14.56 -9.71 -5.64
N ASP A 12 -15.12 -10.58 -6.47
CA ASP A 12 -16.55 -10.93 -6.45
C ASP A 12 -16.78 -12.33 -5.85
N VAL A 13 -17.95 -12.53 -5.27
CA VAL A 13 -18.33 -13.81 -4.65
C VAL A 13 -18.92 -14.73 -5.71
N PRO A 14 -18.38 -15.97 -5.90
CA PRO A 14 -18.96 -16.92 -6.83
C PRO A 14 -20.45 -17.17 -6.59
N GLY A 15 -21.25 -17.12 -7.67
CA GLY A 15 -22.68 -17.38 -7.64
C GLY A 15 -23.57 -16.12 -7.53
N THR A 16 -22.99 -14.93 -7.26
CA THR A 16 -23.71 -13.67 -7.33
C THR A 16 -24.02 -13.26 -8.77
N ASP A 17 -24.96 -12.35 -8.97
CA ASP A 17 -25.33 -11.89 -10.31
C ASP A 17 -24.17 -11.15 -10.98
N SER A 18 -23.45 -10.31 -10.26
CA SER A 18 -22.24 -9.61 -10.74
C SER A 18 -21.17 -10.61 -11.20
N TYR A 19 -20.89 -11.64 -10.40
CA TYR A 19 -19.98 -12.73 -10.79
C TYR A 19 -20.43 -13.45 -12.06
N ARG A 20 -21.74 -13.75 -12.20
CA ARG A 20 -22.28 -14.43 -13.38
C ARG A 20 -22.17 -13.57 -14.64
N HIS A 21 -22.38 -12.25 -14.55
CA HIS A 21 -22.16 -11.33 -15.66
C HIS A 21 -20.69 -11.30 -16.09
N LYS A 22 -19.76 -11.23 -15.12
CA LYS A 22 -18.32 -11.31 -15.40
C LYS A 22 -17.95 -12.65 -16.06
N ALA A 23 -18.42 -13.76 -15.54
CA ALA A 23 -18.19 -15.10 -16.12
C ALA A 23 -18.75 -15.27 -17.53
N ALA A 24 -19.80 -14.51 -17.86
CA ALA A 24 -20.39 -14.46 -19.20
C ALA A 24 -19.64 -13.53 -20.17
N GLY A 25 -18.54 -12.88 -19.75
CA GLY A 25 -17.67 -12.06 -20.60
C GLY A 25 -17.85 -10.55 -20.46
N ALA A 26 -18.55 -10.06 -19.42
CA ALA A 26 -18.57 -8.62 -19.16
C ALA A 26 -17.16 -8.13 -18.77
N VAL A 27 -16.65 -7.12 -19.46
CA VAL A 27 -15.36 -6.48 -19.20
C VAL A 27 -15.38 -5.52 -18.02
N GLY A 28 -16.56 -5.12 -17.56
CA GLY A 28 -16.74 -4.27 -16.40
C GLY A 28 -18.12 -4.49 -15.77
N THR A 29 -18.16 -4.44 -14.44
CA THR A 29 -19.39 -4.50 -13.64
C THR A 29 -19.37 -3.44 -12.56
N ILE A 30 -20.50 -2.78 -12.33
CA ILE A 30 -20.69 -1.87 -11.20
C ILE A 30 -21.88 -2.38 -10.40
N VAL A 31 -21.66 -2.55 -9.11
CA VAL A 31 -22.72 -2.75 -8.11
C VAL A 31 -22.76 -1.51 -7.23
N TYR A 32 -23.94 -0.90 -7.10
CA TYR A 32 -24.07 0.31 -6.30
C TYR A 32 -25.37 0.32 -5.47
N SER A 33 -25.32 1.09 -4.40
CA SER A 33 -26.45 1.43 -3.54
C SER A 33 -26.41 2.92 -3.24
N GLU A 34 -27.34 3.43 -2.43
CA GLU A 34 -27.35 4.84 -2.02
C GLU A 34 -26.03 5.30 -1.38
N ASN A 35 -25.34 4.41 -0.64
CA ASN A 35 -24.19 4.78 0.21
C ASN A 35 -22.84 4.22 -0.26
N ARG A 36 -22.81 3.36 -1.28
CA ARG A 36 -21.54 2.73 -1.73
C ARG A 36 -21.67 2.16 -3.14
N PHE A 37 -20.52 2.03 -3.76
CA PHE A 37 -20.41 1.29 -5.03
C PHE A 37 -19.14 0.44 -5.06
N CYS A 38 -19.14 -0.57 -5.91
CA CYS A 38 -17.99 -1.39 -6.27
C CYS A 38 -17.92 -1.46 -7.79
N LEU A 39 -16.77 -1.05 -8.35
CA LEU A 39 -16.44 -1.17 -9.76
C LEU A 39 -15.38 -2.25 -9.93
N VAL A 40 -15.64 -3.22 -10.77
CA VAL A 40 -14.67 -4.21 -11.24
C VAL A 40 -14.51 -4.05 -12.74
N LYS A 41 -13.30 -3.79 -13.22
CA LYS A 41 -12.99 -3.62 -14.64
C LYS A 41 -11.74 -4.41 -15.01
N GLU A 42 -11.82 -5.21 -16.06
CA GLU A 42 -10.69 -5.92 -16.63
C GLU A 42 -9.94 -4.98 -17.58
N GLU A 43 -8.85 -4.42 -17.10
CA GLU A 43 -7.99 -3.51 -17.86
C GLU A 43 -6.54 -3.66 -17.39
N LYS A 44 -5.59 -3.60 -18.30
CA LYS A 44 -4.16 -3.75 -18.01
C LYS A 44 -3.44 -2.41 -17.96
N GLY A 45 -2.34 -2.36 -17.23
CA GLY A 45 -1.41 -1.23 -17.28
C GLY A 45 -1.78 -0.08 -16.34
N HIS A 46 -2.47 -0.36 -15.23
CA HIS A 46 -2.76 0.66 -14.21
C HIS A 46 -1.55 0.91 -13.30
N GLU A 47 -1.38 2.21 -12.99
CA GLU A 47 -0.49 2.70 -11.95
C GLU A 47 -1.34 3.25 -10.78
N ALA A 48 -0.74 3.42 -9.60
CA ALA A 48 -1.49 3.92 -8.42
C ALA A 48 -2.09 5.32 -8.66
N GLU A 49 -1.43 6.12 -9.49
CA GLU A 49 -1.86 7.47 -9.88
C GLU A 49 -3.21 7.50 -10.59
N ASP A 50 -3.57 6.45 -11.34
CA ASP A 50 -4.84 6.37 -12.06
C ASP A 50 -6.03 6.32 -11.11
N PHE A 51 -5.79 5.90 -9.86
CA PHE A 51 -6.83 5.78 -8.83
C PHE A 51 -6.94 7.00 -7.92
N LEU A 52 -5.98 7.94 -7.94
CA LEU A 52 -6.02 9.16 -7.13
C LEU A 52 -7.28 10.01 -7.35
N PRO A 53 -7.84 10.12 -8.56
CA PRO A 53 -9.07 10.86 -8.78
C PRO A 53 -10.27 10.39 -7.96
N PHE A 54 -10.30 9.12 -7.53
CA PHE A 54 -11.36 8.58 -6.67
C PHE A 54 -11.25 9.01 -5.20
N PHE A 55 -10.16 9.69 -4.82
CA PHE A 55 -9.82 10.06 -3.45
C PHE A 55 -9.47 11.54 -3.30
N GLN A 56 -9.96 12.41 -4.20
CA GLN A 56 -9.65 13.84 -4.21
C GLN A 56 -10.18 14.59 -2.98
N ASP A 57 -11.20 14.04 -2.32
CA ASP A 57 -11.82 14.54 -1.10
C ASP A 57 -11.20 13.98 0.19
N MET A 58 -10.10 13.21 0.08
CA MET A 58 -9.42 12.61 1.22
C MET A 58 -8.17 13.40 1.61
N ASP A 59 -7.96 13.61 2.90
CA ASP A 59 -6.77 14.27 3.45
C ASP A 59 -5.51 13.40 3.36
N LEU A 60 -5.67 12.08 3.39
CA LEU A 60 -4.59 11.10 3.37
C LEU A 60 -4.94 9.88 2.52
N ILE A 61 -4.03 9.50 1.63
CA ILE A 61 -4.12 8.28 0.85
C ILE A 61 -2.97 7.35 1.25
N LEU A 62 -3.30 6.20 1.83
CA LEU A 62 -2.34 5.13 2.09
C LEU A 62 -2.31 4.16 0.90
N VAL A 63 -1.10 3.83 0.46
CA VAL A 63 -0.87 2.83 -0.61
C VAL A 63 -0.17 1.62 0.00
N GLU A 64 -0.77 0.44 -0.13
CA GLU A 64 -0.19 -0.84 0.30
C GLU A 64 0.44 -1.57 -0.88
N GLY A 65 1.63 -2.13 -0.68
CA GLY A 65 2.42 -2.80 -1.71
C GLY A 65 3.39 -1.85 -2.41
N LEU A 66 3.67 -2.06 -3.68
CA LEU A 66 4.52 -1.21 -4.53
C LEU A 66 5.92 -0.94 -3.95
N LYS A 67 6.59 -1.99 -3.45
CA LYS A 67 7.94 -1.88 -2.83
C LYS A 67 8.97 -1.17 -3.72
N ASP A 68 8.83 -1.29 -5.02
CA ASP A 68 9.76 -0.73 -6.01
C ASP A 68 9.37 0.67 -6.52
N SER A 69 8.25 1.24 -6.05
CA SER A 69 7.81 2.60 -6.44
C SER A 69 8.69 3.69 -5.82
N HIS A 70 8.52 4.91 -6.29
CA HIS A 70 9.23 6.10 -5.81
C HIS A 70 8.56 6.79 -4.60
N TYR A 71 7.39 6.31 -4.17
CA TYR A 71 6.69 6.90 -3.02
C TYR A 71 7.50 6.74 -1.72
N ALA A 72 7.37 7.72 -0.82
CA ALA A 72 7.82 7.58 0.56
C ALA A 72 7.17 6.36 1.22
N LYS A 73 7.95 5.56 1.95
CA LYS A 73 7.51 4.28 2.50
C LYS A 73 7.82 4.13 3.98
N ILE A 74 6.94 3.45 4.66
CA ILE A 74 7.24 2.75 5.91
C ILE A 74 7.29 1.27 5.58
N GLU A 75 8.45 0.64 5.80
CA GLU A 75 8.59 -0.79 5.57
C GLU A 75 8.30 -1.56 6.86
N VAL A 76 7.31 -2.45 6.76
CA VAL A 76 6.87 -3.28 7.89
C VAL A 76 7.53 -4.65 7.78
N MET A 77 8.24 -5.05 8.81
CA MET A 77 8.98 -6.31 8.85
C MET A 77 8.60 -7.15 10.07
N ARG A 78 8.59 -8.46 9.91
CA ARG A 78 8.30 -9.42 10.99
C ARG A 78 9.38 -10.46 11.10
N ARG A 79 9.72 -10.83 12.32
CA ARG A 79 10.80 -11.77 12.66
C ARG A 79 10.78 -13.05 11.83
N ASP A 80 9.66 -13.72 11.73
CA ASP A 80 9.58 -15.04 11.11
C ASP A 80 9.35 -14.99 9.59
N VAL A 81 9.11 -13.80 9.05
CA VAL A 81 8.79 -13.58 7.63
C VAL A 81 9.93 -12.86 6.91
N SER A 82 10.41 -11.76 7.49
CA SER A 82 11.37 -10.87 6.84
C SER A 82 12.80 -11.33 7.10
N LYS A 83 13.57 -11.56 6.05
CA LYS A 83 15.00 -11.89 6.13
C LYS A 83 15.91 -10.71 5.79
N LYS A 84 15.37 -9.71 5.12
CA LYS A 84 16.03 -8.45 4.74
C LYS A 84 14.98 -7.39 4.43
N ALA A 85 15.38 -6.12 4.41
CA ALA A 85 14.58 -5.05 3.83
C ALA A 85 14.49 -5.21 2.31
N VAL A 86 13.32 -4.94 1.75
CA VAL A 86 13.02 -5.19 0.32
C VAL A 86 12.59 -3.94 -0.44
N CYS A 87 12.26 -2.85 0.25
CA CYS A 87 11.93 -1.59 -0.39
C CYS A 87 13.20 -0.87 -0.88
N ARG A 88 13.02 0.02 -1.85
CA ARG A 88 14.11 0.89 -2.32
C ARG A 88 14.57 1.79 -1.17
N LYS A 89 15.85 1.69 -0.78
CA LYS A 89 16.42 2.38 0.41
C LYS A 89 16.14 3.88 0.44
N GLU A 90 16.25 4.54 -0.70
CA GLU A 90 16.05 5.98 -0.83
C GLU A 90 14.59 6.44 -0.58
N THR A 91 13.65 5.52 -0.66
CA THR A 91 12.23 5.81 -0.43
C THR A 91 11.77 5.54 0.99
N VAL A 92 12.51 4.72 1.75
CA VAL A 92 12.14 4.35 3.12
C VAL A 92 12.36 5.55 4.05
N LYS A 93 11.36 5.82 4.89
CA LYS A 93 11.36 6.90 5.91
C LYS A 93 11.38 6.35 7.33
N ALA A 94 10.90 5.14 7.50
CA ALA A 94 10.98 4.39 8.76
C ALA A 94 10.81 2.89 8.50
N TYR A 95 11.26 2.12 9.47
CA TYR A 95 10.98 0.68 9.59
C TYR A 95 10.10 0.44 10.80
N VAL A 96 9.17 -0.50 10.68
CA VAL A 96 8.33 -0.97 11.78
C VAL A 96 8.53 -2.48 11.92
N THR A 97 8.90 -2.95 13.11
CA THR A 97 9.29 -4.34 13.29
C THR A 97 9.04 -4.85 14.72
N ASP A 98 8.88 -6.16 14.88
CA ASP A 98 8.77 -6.87 16.16
C ASP A 98 10.09 -7.50 16.62
N PHE A 99 11.20 -7.09 16.03
CA PHE A 99 12.54 -7.54 16.38
C PHE A 99 13.58 -6.40 16.29
N ARG A 100 14.75 -6.62 16.85
CA ARG A 100 15.88 -5.70 16.70
C ARG A 100 16.75 -6.14 15.51
N PRO A 101 16.78 -5.37 14.40
CA PRO A 101 17.50 -5.74 13.19
C PRO A 101 19.01 -5.90 13.40
N ASP A 102 19.60 -5.11 14.30
CA ASP A 102 21.02 -5.11 14.63
C ASP A 102 21.49 -6.32 15.44
N THR A 103 20.58 -7.00 16.13
CA THR A 103 20.93 -8.10 17.05
C THR A 103 20.38 -9.45 16.62
N TRP A 104 19.42 -9.50 15.71
CA TRP A 104 18.85 -10.77 15.25
C TRP A 104 19.61 -11.35 14.06
N SER A 105 20.36 -12.42 14.29
CA SER A 105 21.19 -13.08 13.28
C SER A 105 20.42 -13.68 12.07
N GLY A 106 19.09 -13.78 12.17
CA GLY A 106 18.23 -14.23 11.08
C GLY A 106 17.90 -13.16 10.04
N PHE A 107 18.40 -11.92 10.22
CA PHE A 107 18.09 -10.78 9.38
C PHE A 107 19.34 -10.10 8.85
N ASP A 108 19.30 -9.68 7.58
CA ASP A 108 20.35 -8.91 6.92
C ASP A 108 20.16 -7.41 7.19
N ALA A 109 20.78 -6.90 8.25
CA ALA A 109 20.69 -5.50 8.66
C ALA A 109 21.34 -4.53 7.64
N GLU A 110 22.30 -4.98 6.84
CA GLU A 110 22.95 -4.16 5.80
C GLU A 110 21.98 -3.81 4.66
N SER A 111 20.86 -4.56 4.55
CA SER A 111 19.80 -4.26 3.59
C SER A 111 19.06 -2.96 3.91
N MET A 112 19.07 -2.48 5.15
CA MET A 112 18.38 -1.27 5.61
C MET A 112 19.09 0.02 5.19
N SER A 113 18.34 1.12 5.13
CA SER A 113 18.85 2.49 5.10
C SER A 113 18.99 3.02 6.54
N ASP A 114 19.70 4.14 6.70
CA ASP A 114 19.82 4.84 7.99
C ASP A 114 18.52 5.64 8.28
N CYS A 115 17.50 4.92 8.72
CA CYS A 115 16.19 5.45 9.05
C CYS A 115 15.72 4.95 10.41
N PRO A 116 14.83 5.68 11.12
CA PRO A 116 14.27 5.25 12.39
C PRO A 116 13.64 3.86 12.32
N VAL A 117 13.76 3.11 13.39
CA VAL A 117 13.14 1.79 13.58
C VAL A 117 12.20 1.88 14.77
N TYR A 118 10.96 1.50 14.57
CA TYR A 118 9.89 1.53 15.57
C TYR A 118 9.33 0.14 15.83
N ASP A 119 8.83 -0.07 17.05
CA ASP A 119 7.97 -1.21 17.38
C ASP A 119 6.54 -0.96 16.88
N PHE A 120 5.76 -2.02 16.69
CA PHE A 120 4.34 -1.94 16.27
C PHE A 120 3.45 -1.14 17.23
N HIS A 121 3.88 -0.93 18.47
CA HIS A 121 3.11 -0.19 19.49
C HIS A 121 3.43 1.31 19.51
N GLU A 122 4.45 1.77 18.78
CA GLU A 122 4.85 3.18 18.71
C GLU A 122 4.01 3.96 17.67
N ILE A 123 2.69 3.82 17.77
CA ILE A 123 1.72 4.32 16.78
C ILE A 123 1.84 5.83 16.55
N ASP A 124 2.00 6.61 17.63
CA ASP A 124 2.06 8.07 17.53
C ASP A 124 3.30 8.52 16.73
N ALA A 125 4.47 7.94 16.99
CA ALA A 125 5.69 8.24 16.26
C ALA A 125 5.61 7.81 14.78
N ILE A 126 4.98 6.68 14.49
CA ILE A 126 4.72 6.21 13.12
C ILE A 126 3.77 7.18 12.42
N LEU A 127 2.69 7.62 13.08
CA LEU A 127 1.72 8.55 12.52
C LEU A 127 2.34 9.90 12.19
N GLU A 128 3.22 10.45 13.03
CA GLU A 128 3.95 11.70 12.75
C GLU A 128 4.73 11.63 11.44
N ILE A 129 5.39 10.50 11.16
CA ILE A 129 6.11 10.31 9.89
C ILE A 129 5.15 10.25 8.71
N VAL A 130 4.05 9.51 8.85
CA VAL A 130 3.02 9.40 7.80
C VAL A 130 2.48 10.78 7.43
N LEU A 131 2.09 11.57 8.40
CA LEU A 131 1.53 12.91 8.18
C LEU A 131 2.55 13.85 7.53
N LYS A 132 3.78 13.86 8.03
CA LYS A 132 4.87 14.67 7.47
C LYS A 132 5.18 14.34 6.00
N GLU A 133 5.17 13.07 5.62
CA GLU A 133 5.43 12.68 4.24
C GLU A 133 4.21 12.93 3.33
N ALA A 134 2.99 12.82 3.86
CA ALA A 134 1.77 13.18 3.14
C ALA A 134 1.71 14.68 2.82
N GLU A 135 2.04 15.56 3.77
CA GLU A 135 2.11 17.02 3.55
C GLU A 135 3.07 17.36 2.42
N LYS A 136 4.30 16.80 2.42
CA LYS A 136 5.29 17.02 1.37
C LYS A 136 4.78 16.57 -0.02
N PHE A 137 4.04 15.50 -0.08
CA PHE A 137 3.49 14.99 -1.33
C PHE A 137 2.47 15.96 -1.93
N TRP A 138 1.58 16.51 -1.11
CA TRP A 138 0.55 17.46 -1.53
C TRP A 138 1.13 18.82 -1.88
N ASP A 139 2.12 19.31 -1.13
CA ASP A 139 2.77 20.60 -1.42
C ASP A 139 3.49 20.60 -2.77
N ASN A 140 4.11 19.48 -3.13
CA ASN A 140 4.76 19.31 -4.44
C ASN A 140 3.79 19.20 -5.62
N ARG A 141 2.49 19.01 -5.39
CA ARG A 141 1.44 18.89 -6.43
C ARG A 141 0.56 20.14 -6.55
N ARG A 142 0.72 21.14 -5.67
CA ARG A 142 -0.01 22.41 -5.70
C ARG A 142 0.59 23.45 -6.65
N ILE A 143 1.44 23.03 -7.59
CA ILE A 143 2.05 23.91 -8.60
C ILE A 143 1.24 23.83 -9.90
#